data_57c1f5c962cc71ec474f19e53092387f
#
_entry.id   57c1f5c962cc71ec474f19e53092387f
#
_cell.length_a   1.000
_cell.length_b   1.000
_cell.length_c   1.000
_cell.angle_alpha   90.00
_cell.angle_beta   90.00
_cell.angle_gamma   90.00
#
_symmetry.space_group_name_H-M   'P 1'
#
loop_
_entity.id
_entity.type
_entity.pdbx_description
1 polymer ?
#
loop_
_entity_poly.entity_id
_entity_poly.type
_entity_poly.pdbx_seq_one_letter_code
_entity_poly.pdbx_strand_id
1 'polypeptide(L)'
;MKGYDIMKLFIDTANVDDIRWANDLGVICGVTTNPSLIAKEGRVFEEVVKEITTIVDGPISAEVISLEADKMVEEALPLAAIHKNIVIKLPMCEEGLKACKMLTAKGIKTNVTLIFSAAQAMLAANAGATYVSPFLGILDDIGMEGLKLIEEIVQIFSAQCIDTKIIAASIRNPIHVTACAGLGCDIATVPANVIRQMIKHPMTDNGIERFLKDWEGAKSK
;
A
#
# COMPACT_ATOMS: atom_id res chain seq x y z
N MET A 1 -4.28 -23.16 11.39
CA MET A 1 -5.01 -22.15 10.57
C MET A 1 -4.53 -20.80 11.04
N LYS A 2 -3.84 -20.00 10.18
CA LYS A 2 -3.63 -18.58 10.47
C LYS A 2 -5.03 -17.96 10.60
N GLY A 3 -5.33 -17.28 11.71
CA GLY A 3 -6.54 -16.48 11.81
C GLY A 3 -6.54 -15.51 10.63
N TYR A 4 -7.65 -15.42 9.93
CA TYR A 4 -7.78 -14.43 8.85
C TYR A 4 -7.84 -13.05 9.50
N ASP A 5 -6.70 -12.36 9.54
CA ASP A 5 -6.71 -10.93 9.82
C ASP A 5 -7.41 -10.22 8.65
N ILE A 6 -8.23 -9.24 8.96
CA ILE A 6 -8.87 -8.41 7.92
C ILE A 6 -7.79 -7.76 7.05
N MET A 7 -7.98 -7.76 5.72
CA MET A 7 -7.09 -7.03 4.81
C MET A 7 -7.04 -5.55 5.22
N LYS A 8 -5.84 -5.02 5.36
CA LYS A 8 -5.60 -3.63 5.74
C LYS A 8 -5.59 -2.73 4.51
N LEU A 9 -6.01 -1.47 4.68
CA LEU A 9 -5.91 -0.48 3.63
C LEU A 9 -4.78 0.51 3.94
N PHE A 10 -3.93 0.75 2.95
CA PHE A 10 -3.02 1.88 2.89
C PHE A 10 -3.55 2.87 1.87
N ILE A 11 -3.15 4.13 1.97
CA ILE A 11 -3.41 5.12 0.91
C ILE A 11 -2.18 5.29 0.03
N ASP A 12 -2.39 5.32 -1.29
CA ASP A 12 -1.33 5.50 -2.29
C ASP A 12 -1.30 6.94 -2.79
N THR A 13 -0.62 7.80 -2.05
CA THR A 13 -0.49 9.23 -2.37
C THR A 13 0.63 9.88 -1.56
N ALA A 14 1.15 11.01 -2.07
CA ALA A 14 2.01 11.94 -1.33
C ALA A 14 1.25 13.23 -0.93
N ASN A 15 -0.01 13.36 -1.34
CA ASN A 15 -0.84 14.52 -1.00
C ASN A 15 -1.30 14.43 0.45
N VAL A 16 -0.83 15.37 1.27
CA VAL A 16 -1.06 15.39 2.71
C VAL A 16 -2.53 15.58 3.07
N ASP A 17 -3.28 16.35 2.29
CA ASP A 17 -4.71 16.58 2.54
C ASP A 17 -5.53 15.32 2.28
N ASP A 18 -5.21 14.57 1.23
CA ASP A 18 -5.81 13.26 0.97
C ASP A 18 -5.50 12.25 2.09
N ILE A 19 -4.26 12.27 2.62
CA ILE A 19 -3.86 11.42 3.73
C ILE A 19 -4.64 11.78 5.00
N ARG A 20 -4.73 13.06 5.36
CA ARG A 20 -5.51 13.52 6.51
C ARG A 20 -6.97 13.11 6.39
N TRP A 21 -7.59 13.38 5.24
CA TRP A 21 -8.96 12.99 4.96
C TRP A 21 -9.21 11.49 5.16
N ALA A 22 -8.35 10.63 4.60
CA ALA A 22 -8.52 9.18 4.72
C ALA A 22 -8.22 8.68 6.15
N ASN A 23 -7.27 9.30 6.84
CA ASN A 23 -6.96 8.99 8.24
C ASN A 23 -8.12 9.38 9.17
N ASP A 24 -8.75 10.53 8.96
CA ASP A 24 -9.92 11.00 9.73
C ASP A 24 -11.13 10.07 9.57
N LEU A 25 -11.26 9.40 8.42
CA LEU A 25 -12.27 8.35 8.23
C LEU A 25 -11.97 7.08 9.05
N GLY A 26 -10.75 6.90 9.55
CA GLY A 26 -10.34 5.71 10.30
C GLY A 26 -10.21 4.44 9.46
N VAL A 27 -10.11 4.55 8.12
CA VAL A 27 -10.11 3.40 7.21
C VAL A 27 -8.72 2.98 6.74
N ILE A 28 -7.70 3.80 6.95
CA ILE A 28 -6.32 3.49 6.56
C ILE A 28 -5.44 3.27 7.79
N CYS A 29 -4.37 2.48 7.61
CA CYS A 29 -3.38 2.25 8.66
C CYS A 29 -1.93 2.34 8.14
N GLY A 30 -1.72 2.90 6.95
CA GLY A 30 -0.40 3.09 6.35
C GLY A 30 -0.47 3.91 5.06
N VAL A 31 0.71 4.24 4.54
CA VAL A 31 0.86 5.07 3.34
C VAL A 31 1.93 4.47 2.43
N THR A 32 1.65 4.44 1.14
CA THR A 32 2.71 4.23 0.14
C THR A 32 2.92 5.51 -0.67
N THR A 33 4.18 5.85 -0.86
CA THR A 33 4.59 6.92 -1.76
C THR A 33 5.50 6.36 -2.85
N ASN A 34 5.77 7.17 -3.85
CA ASN A 34 6.78 6.91 -4.88
C ASN A 34 7.30 8.23 -5.45
N PRO A 35 8.45 8.21 -6.17
CA PRO A 35 9.03 9.44 -6.70
C PRO A 35 8.09 10.26 -7.59
N SER A 36 7.22 9.60 -8.38
CA SER A 36 6.25 10.28 -9.24
C SER A 36 5.15 10.98 -8.47
N LEU A 37 4.69 10.42 -7.35
CA LEU A 37 3.70 11.04 -6.46
C LEU A 37 4.31 12.25 -5.76
N ILE A 38 5.52 12.11 -5.23
CA ILE A 38 6.23 13.22 -4.57
C ILE A 38 6.51 14.37 -5.55
N ALA A 39 6.97 14.06 -6.77
CA ALA A 39 7.23 15.08 -7.79
C ALA A 39 6.00 15.93 -8.13
N LYS A 40 4.80 15.36 -8.08
CA LYS A 40 3.53 16.08 -8.30
C LYS A 40 3.23 17.12 -7.22
N GLU A 41 3.68 16.88 -5.99
CA GLU A 41 3.46 17.82 -4.87
C GLU A 41 4.40 19.04 -4.93
N GLY A 42 5.50 18.99 -5.69
CA GLY A 42 6.48 20.08 -5.81
C GLY A 42 7.17 20.45 -4.50
N ARG A 43 7.24 19.52 -3.55
CA ARG A 43 7.80 19.68 -2.20
C ARG A 43 9.05 18.82 -2.00
N VAL A 44 9.83 19.16 -1.00
CA VAL A 44 11.01 18.36 -0.60
C VAL A 44 10.54 17.02 -0.04
N PHE A 45 11.16 15.93 -0.53
CA PHE A 45 10.75 14.55 -0.23
C PHE A 45 10.75 14.25 1.28
N GLU A 46 11.85 14.55 1.94
CA GLU A 46 12.04 14.27 3.37
C GLU A 46 11.03 15.05 4.25
N GLU A 47 10.70 16.28 3.84
CA GLU A 47 9.69 17.09 4.54
C GLU A 47 8.29 16.48 4.44
N VAL A 48 7.90 16.02 3.24
CA VAL A 48 6.62 15.35 3.02
C VAL A 48 6.55 14.06 3.83
N VAL A 49 7.59 13.21 3.76
CA VAL A 49 7.63 11.96 4.52
C VAL A 49 7.54 12.23 6.03
N LYS A 50 8.28 13.23 6.54
CA LYS A 50 8.23 13.62 7.95
C LYS A 50 6.84 14.11 8.36
N GLU A 51 6.18 14.92 7.54
CA GLU A 51 4.82 15.37 7.82
C GLU A 51 3.83 14.19 7.86
N ILE A 52 3.92 13.24 6.93
CA ILE A 52 3.08 12.03 6.91
C ILE A 52 3.22 11.24 8.22
N THR A 53 4.43 11.17 8.81
CA THR A 53 4.62 10.46 10.09
C THR A 53 3.87 11.08 11.27
N THR A 54 3.48 12.35 11.17
CA THR A 54 2.68 13.03 12.20
C THR A 54 1.18 12.78 12.06
N ILE A 55 0.74 12.24 10.91
CA ILE A 55 -0.68 12.01 10.59
C ILE A 55 -1.06 10.55 10.77
N VAL A 56 -0.23 9.63 10.26
CA VAL A 56 -0.53 8.19 10.26
C VAL A 56 0.45 7.44 11.16
N ASP A 57 -0.07 6.80 12.20
CA ASP A 57 0.73 5.90 13.06
C ASP A 57 0.71 4.49 12.47
N GLY A 58 1.47 4.29 11.40
CA GLY A 58 1.57 3.02 10.69
C GLY A 58 2.69 3.03 9.66
N PRO A 59 2.88 1.93 8.90
CA PRO A 59 3.95 1.84 7.92
C PRO A 59 3.85 2.90 6.82
N ILE A 60 4.94 3.58 6.53
CA ILE A 60 5.06 4.61 5.49
C ILE A 60 6.19 4.20 4.55
N SER A 61 5.85 3.84 3.33
CA SER A 61 6.83 3.44 2.32
C SER A 61 7.44 4.68 1.65
N ALA A 62 8.76 4.84 1.83
CA ALA A 62 9.59 5.88 1.22
C ALA A 62 10.59 5.23 0.25
N GLU A 63 10.49 5.56 -1.06
CA GLU A 63 11.23 4.91 -2.12
C GLU A 63 12.55 5.61 -2.40
N VAL A 64 13.66 4.84 -2.46
CA VAL A 64 14.96 5.31 -2.91
C VAL A 64 15.02 5.35 -4.43
N ILE A 65 15.86 6.25 -4.98
CA ILE A 65 16.00 6.45 -6.42
C ILE A 65 17.35 5.99 -6.99
N SER A 66 18.33 5.71 -6.13
CA SER A 66 19.61 5.18 -6.55
C SER A 66 19.49 3.83 -7.24
N LEU A 67 20.44 3.49 -8.12
CA LEU A 67 20.42 2.25 -8.93
C LEU A 67 21.41 1.19 -8.45
N GLU A 68 22.37 1.54 -7.60
CA GLU A 68 23.39 0.65 -7.04
C GLU A 68 23.05 0.33 -5.58
N ALA A 69 23.25 -0.90 -5.14
CA ALA A 69 22.86 -1.36 -3.81
C ALA A 69 23.47 -0.52 -2.67
N ASP A 70 24.77 -0.22 -2.72
CA ASP A 70 25.44 0.57 -1.69
C ASP A 70 24.84 1.99 -1.62
N LYS A 71 24.58 2.61 -2.76
CA LYS A 71 23.96 3.94 -2.84
C LYS A 71 22.50 3.93 -2.38
N MET A 72 21.74 2.87 -2.69
CA MET A 72 20.39 2.68 -2.14
C MET A 72 20.43 2.63 -0.62
N VAL A 73 21.42 1.93 -0.04
CA VAL A 73 21.58 1.84 1.42
C VAL A 73 21.99 3.19 2.02
N GLU A 74 22.92 3.91 1.40
CA GLU A 74 23.31 5.26 1.83
C GLU A 74 22.12 6.23 1.85
N GLU A 75 21.26 6.19 0.81
CA GLU A 75 20.04 6.98 0.71
C GLU A 75 18.98 6.54 1.74
N ALA A 76 18.87 5.25 1.98
CA ALA A 76 17.86 4.66 2.87
C ALA A 76 18.10 5.00 4.36
N LEU A 77 19.36 5.07 4.81
CA LEU A 77 19.69 5.27 6.22
C LEU A 77 19.11 6.57 6.80
N PRO A 78 19.30 7.76 6.19
CA PRO A 78 18.70 8.99 6.69
C PRO A 78 17.16 8.96 6.62
N LEU A 79 16.59 8.35 5.58
CA LEU A 79 15.13 8.20 5.48
C LEU A 79 14.57 7.33 6.62
N ALA A 80 15.17 6.17 6.88
CA ALA A 80 14.75 5.28 7.96
C ALA A 80 14.91 5.94 9.35
N ALA A 81 15.84 6.87 9.51
CA ALA A 81 16.06 7.61 10.76
C ALA A 81 14.97 8.69 11.02
N ILE A 82 14.16 9.06 10.05
CA ILE A 82 13.09 10.07 10.23
C ILE A 82 12.08 9.59 11.27
N HIS A 83 11.64 8.33 11.19
CA HIS A 83 10.65 7.76 12.12
C HIS A 83 10.64 6.22 12.08
N LYS A 84 10.30 5.58 13.20
CA LYS A 84 10.19 4.10 13.35
C LYS A 84 9.24 3.43 12.35
N ASN A 85 8.28 4.17 11.82
CA ASN A 85 7.27 3.69 10.87
C ASN A 85 7.73 3.72 9.41
N ILE A 86 8.91 4.28 9.12
CA ILE A 86 9.42 4.32 7.76
C ILE A 86 9.80 2.92 7.31
N VAL A 87 9.36 2.59 6.11
CA VAL A 87 9.67 1.37 5.37
C VAL A 87 10.37 1.78 4.09
N ILE A 88 11.59 1.31 3.90
CA ILE A 88 12.37 1.65 2.70
C ILE A 88 11.85 0.87 1.51
N LYS A 89 11.42 1.58 0.47
CA LYS A 89 10.90 0.98 -0.74
C LYS A 89 12.01 0.88 -1.78
N LEU A 90 12.16 -0.33 -2.35
CA LEU A 90 13.28 -0.73 -3.21
C LEU A 90 12.75 -1.34 -4.50
N PRO A 91 13.35 -1.07 -5.67
CA PRO A 91 12.91 -1.68 -6.93
C PRO A 91 13.24 -3.18 -6.97
N MET A 92 12.40 -3.97 -7.67
CA MET A 92 12.66 -5.39 -7.94
C MET A 92 13.71 -5.56 -9.03
N CYS A 93 14.97 -5.49 -8.65
CA CYS A 93 16.14 -5.75 -9.49
C CYS A 93 17.25 -6.38 -8.65
N GLU A 94 18.35 -6.81 -9.28
CA GLU A 94 19.46 -7.44 -8.58
C GLU A 94 20.02 -6.54 -7.47
N GLU A 95 20.27 -5.27 -7.75
CA GLU A 95 20.77 -4.30 -6.79
C GLU A 95 19.76 -4.00 -5.68
N GLY A 96 18.46 -3.93 -6.00
CA GLY A 96 17.40 -3.77 -5.01
C GLY A 96 17.30 -4.94 -4.05
N LEU A 97 17.50 -6.18 -4.51
CA LEU A 97 17.56 -7.37 -3.65
C LEU A 97 18.80 -7.38 -2.74
N LYS A 98 19.97 -6.96 -3.27
CA LYS A 98 21.17 -6.78 -2.45
C LYS A 98 20.95 -5.72 -1.35
N ALA A 99 20.39 -4.57 -1.71
CA ALA A 99 20.05 -3.51 -0.76
C ALA A 99 19.01 -3.98 0.28
N CYS A 100 18.00 -4.74 -0.13
CA CYS A 100 17.00 -5.34 0.76
C CYS A 100 17.68 -6.20 1.84
N LYS A 101 18.54 -7.13 1.44
CA LYS A 101 19.31 -7.97 2.37
C LYS A 101 20.16 -7.13 3.33
N MET A 102 20.86 -6.11 2.83
CA MET A 102 21.74 -5.24 3.64
C MET A 102 20.94 -4.43 4.67
N LEU A 103 19.78 -3.89 4.29
CA LEU A 103 18.90 -3.12 5.17
C LEU A 103 18.21 -4.01 6.20
N THR A 104 17.75 -5.19 5.79
CA THR A 104 17.16 -6.19 6.70
C THR A 104 18.14 -6.62 7.77
N ALA A 105 19.44 -6.84 7.42
CA ALA A 105 20.48 -7.14 8.39
C ALA A 105 20.73 -6.03 9.41
N LYS A 106 20.32 -4.79 9.10
CA LYS A 106 20.37 -3.62 9.99
C LYS A 106 19.05 -3.42 10.77
N GLY A 107 18.07 -4.32 10.64
CA GLY A 107 16.75 -4.21 11.27
C GLY A 107 15.82 -3.17 10.62
N ILE A 108 16.15 -2.69 9.43
CA ILE A 108 15.34 -1.73 8.69
C ILE A 108 14.31 -2.48 7.86
N LYS A 109 13.03 -2.12 8.00
CA LYS A 109 11.93 -2.69 7.22
C LYS A 109 11.99 -2.26 5.76
N THR A 110 11.73 -3.19 4.85
CA THR A 110 11.79 -2.96 3.42
C THR A 110 10.49 -3.35 2.71
N ASN A 111 10.19 -2.67 1.61
CA ASN A 111 9.10 -2.96 0.69
C ASN A 111 9.68 -3.08 -0.73
N VAL A 112 9.79 -4.31 -1.24
CA VAL A 112 10.26 -4.52 -2.62
C VAL A 112 9.10 -4.30 -3.58
N THR A 113 9.26 -3.33 -4.47
CA THR A 113 8.21 -2.83 -5.37
C THR A 113 8.50 -3.18 -6.84
N LEU A 114 7.56 -2.86 -7.74
CA LEU A 114 7.64 -3.21 -9.17
C LEU A 114 7.71 -4.72 -9.39
N ILE A 115 6.88 -5.46 -8.67
CA ILE A 115 6.75 -6.90 -8.79
C ILE A 115 5.65 -7.23 -9.79
N PHE A 116 5.99 -8.05 -10.80
CA PHE A 116 5.10 -8.45 -11.88
C PHE A 116 5.05 -9.97 -12.08
N SER A 117 5.68 -10.75 -11.19
CA SER A 117 5.58 -12.21 -11.16
C SER A 117 5.71 -12.77 -9.75
N ALA A 118 5.13 -13.94 -9.50
CA ALA A 118 5.28 -14.62 -8.22
C ALA A 118 6.74 -15.03 -7.93
N ALA A 119 7.51 -15.35 -8.96
CA ALA A 119 8.94 -15.64 -8.82
C ALA A 119 9.71 -14.42 -8.25
N GLN A 120 9.41 -13.20 -8.71
CA GLN A 120 9.98 -11.98 -8.16
C GLN A 120 9.60 -11.79 -6.69
N ALA A 121 8.33 -12.02 -6.33
CA ALA A 121 7.85 -11.92 -4.96
C ALA A 121 8.59 -12.92 -4.03
N MET A 122 8.80 -14.15 -4.49
CA MET A 122 9.57 -15.16 -3.74
C MET A 122 11.03 -14.73 -3.53
N LEU A 123 11.70 -14.19 -4.56
CA LEU A 123 13.07 -13.70 -4.41
C LEU A 123 13.16 -12.56 -3.40
N ALA A 124 12.21 -11.62 -3.44
CA ALA A 124 12.14 -10.52 -2.49
C ALA A 124 11.92 -11.00 -1.06
N ALA A 125 11.01 -11.95 -0.84
CA ALA A 125 10.78 -12.57 0.46
C ALA A 125 12.03 -13.27 0.99
N ASN A 126 12.73 -14.04 0.14
CA ASN A 126 13.99 -14.70 0.51
C ASN A 126 15.14 -13.71 0.80
N ALA A 127 15.13 -12.52 0.19
CA ALA A 127 16.06 -11.45 0.52
C ALA A 127 15.75 -10.76 1.87
N GLY A 128 14.64 -11.10 2.53
CA GLY A 128 14.23 -10.59 3.84
C GLY A 128 13.27 -9.40 3.77
N ALA A 129 12.61 -9.17 2.64
CA ALA A 129 11.63 -8.09 2.51
C ALA A 129 10.50 -8.23 3.55
N THR A 130 10.17 -7.13 4.24
CA THR A 130 9.01 -7.07 5.13
C THR A 130 7.71 -7.05 4.33
N TYR A 131 7.73 -6.36 3.19
CA TYR A 131 6.61 -6.22 2.27
C TYR A 131 7.06 -6.46 0.83
N VAL A 132 6.13 -6.94 0.01
CA VAL A 132 6.25 -6.98 -1.45
C VAL A 132 5.06 -6.23 -2.06
N SER A 133 5.31 -5.43 -3.10
CA SER A 133 4.26 -4.66 -3.79
C SER A 133 4.09 -5.14 -5.24
N PRO A 134 3.25 -6.16 -5.50
CA PRO A 134 2.85 -6.55 -6.85
C PRO A 134 1.90 -5.51 -7.47
N PHE A 135 2.15 -5.16 -8.74
CA PHE A 135 1.45 -4.10 -9.46
C PHE A 135 0.38 -4.69 -10.38
N LEU A 136 -0.79 -4.97 -9.83
CA LEU A 136 -1.87 -5.60 -10.59
C LEU A 136 -2.44 -4.69 -11.70
N GLY A 137 -2.65 -3.39 -11.46
CA GLY A 137 -3.28 -2.51 -12.42
C GLY A 137 -2.44 -2.22 -13.66
N ILE A 138 -1.09 -2.26 -13.56
CA ILE A 138 -0.22 -2.14 -14.75
C ILE A 138 -0.33 -3.38 -15.62
N LEU A 139 -0.52 -4.57 -15.04
CA LEU A 139 -0.78 -5.79 -15.84
C LEU A 139 -2.11 -5.67 -16.60
N ASP A 140 -3.16 -5.16 -15.97
CA ASP A 140 -4.44 -4.90 -16.66
C ASP A 140 -4.27 -3.90 -17.80
N ASP A 141 -3.47 -2.84 -17.62
CA ASP A 141 -3.19 -1.83 -18.65
C ASP A 141 -2.55 -2.44 -19.93
N ILE A 142 -1.87 -3.58 -19.81
CA ILE A 142 -1.26 -4.32 -20.94
C ILE A 142 -2.05 -5.57 -21.36
N GLY A 143 -3.29 -5.70 -20.90
CA GLY A 143 -4.18 -6.80 -21.27
C GLY A 143 -3.93 -8.14 -20.57
N MET A 144 -3.25 -8.12 -19.43
CA MET A 144 -3.07 -9.28 -18.55
C MET A 144 -4.03 -9.17 -17.34
N GLU A 145 -4.44 -10.30 -16.78
CA GLU A 145 -5.28 -10.30 -15.57
C GLU A 145 -4.42 -10.09 -14.31
N GLY A 146 -4.29 -8.84 -13.86
CA GLY A 146 -3.44 -8.49 -12.72
C GLY A 146 -3.82 -9.18 -11.41
N LEU A 147 -5.10 -9.50 -11.20
CA LEU A 147 -5.57 -10.25 -10.03
C LEU A 147 -5.00 -11.67 -9.95
N LYS A 148 -4.69 -12.31 -11.09
CA LYS A 148 -4.02 -13.63 -11.09
C LYS A 148 -2.64 -13.59 -10.45
N LEU A 149 -1.90 -12.48 -10.62
CA LEU A 149 -0.62 -12.30 -9.95
C LEU A 149 -0.80 -12.27 -8.42
N ILE A 150 -1.80 -11.55 -7.92
CA ILE A 150 -2.10 -11.48 -6.48
C ILE A 150 -2.47 -12.87 -5.96
N GLU A 151 -3.37 -13.57 -6.66
CA GLU A 151 -3.81 -14.92 -6.30
C GLU A 151 -2.62 -15.89 -6.19
N GLU A 152 -1.75 -15.92 -7.19
CA GLU A 152 -0.58 -16.81 -7.22
C GLU A 152 0.37 -16.50 -6.05
N ILE A 153 0.67 -15.23 -5.78
CA ILE A 153 1.55 -14.86 -4.66
C ILE A 153 0.93 -15.26 -3.33
N VAL A 154 -0.37 -14.97 -3.11
CA VAL A 154 -1.09 -15.33 -1.87
C VAL A 154 -1.05 -16.83 -1.64
N GLN A 155 -1.32 -17.64 -2.68
CA GLN A 155 -1.28 -19.09 -2.60
C GLN A 155 0.11 -19.62 -2.24
N ILE A 156 1.17 -19.12 -2.89
CA ILE A 156 2.55 -19.52 -2.63
C ILE A 156 2.97 -19.11 -1.21
N PHE A 157 2.73 -17.88 -0.81
CA PHE A 157 3.13 -17.38 0.52
C PHE A 157 2.40 -18.13 1.64
N SER A 158 1.13 -18.46 1.44
CA SER A 158 0.36 -19.27 2.37
C SER A 158 0.89 -20.71 2.44
N ALA A 159 1.13 -21.36 1.30
CA ALA A 159 1.61 -22.73 1.23
C ALA A 159 3.01 -22.91 1.83
N GLN A 160 3.87 -21.91 1.68
CA GLN A 160 5.25 -21.90 2.17
C GLN A 160 5.42 -21.24 3.55
N CYS A 161 4.33 -20.81 4.18
CA CYS A 161 4.35 -20.08 5.47
C CYS A 161 5.31 -18.87 5.44
N ILE A 162 5.35 -18.11 4.33
CA ILE A 162 6.15 -16.91 4.19
C ILE A 162 5.50 -15.77 4.98
N ASP A 163 6.27 -15.12 5.85
CA ASP A 163 5.78 -14.02 6.72
C ASP A 163 5.74 -12.64 6.03
N THR A 164 6.46 -12.48 4.92
CA THR A 164 6.44 -11.26 4.10
C THR A 164 5.00 -10.90 3.71
N LYS A 165 4.61 -9.64 3.94
CA LYS A 165 3.25 -9.16 3.67
C LYS A 165 3.10 -8.67 2.24
N ILE A 166 1.95 -8.97 1.64
CA ILE A 166 1.62 -8.59 0.27
C ILE A 166 0.85 -7.27 0.30
N ILE A 167 1.37 -6.24 -0.38
CA ILE A 167 0.69 -4.96 -0.62
C ILE A 167 0.24 -4.95 -2.08
N ALA A 168 -1.01 -5.28 -2.36
CA ALA A 168 -1.58 -5.12 -3.71
C ALA A 168 -1.52 -3.64 -4.12
N ALA A 169 -0.77 -3.35 -5.17
CA ALA A 169 -0.46 -1.99 -5.63
C ALA A 169 -0.96 -1.72 -7.05
N SER A 170 -0.96 -0.44 -7.43
CA SER A 170 -1.52 -0.01 -8.73
C SER A 170 -3.02 -0.30 -8.85
N ILE A 171 -3.75 -0.15 -7.76
CA ILE A 171 -5.22 -0.28 -7.69
C ILE A 171 -5.87 0.78 -8.57
N ARG A 172 -6.84 0.37 -9.41
CA ARG A 172 -7.54 1.25 -10.36
C ARG A 172 -8.99 1.55 -9.98
N ASN A 173 -9.64 0.65 -9.24
CA ASN A 173 -11.08 0.72 -8.96
C ASN A 173 -11.45 -0.07 -7.69
N PRO A 174 -12.69 0.09 -7.15
CA PRO A 174 -13.16 -0.65 -5.98
C PRO A 174 -13.20 -2.18 -6.16
N ILE A 175 -13.39 -2.68 -7.39
CA ILE A 175 -13.43 -4.12 -7.65
C ILE A 175 -12.07 -4.76 -7.37
N HIS A 176 -10.96 -4.09 -7.72
CA HIS A 176 -9.63 -4.57 -7.37
C HIS A 176 -9.47 -4.74 -5.85
N VAL A 177 -9.96 -3.78 -5.06
CA VAL A 177 -9.86 -3.83 -3.59
C VAL A 177 -10.63 -5.02 -3.03
N THR A 178 -11.89 -5.18 -3.44
CA THR A 178 -12.74 -6.28 -2.95
C THR A 178 -12.24 -7.64 -3.42
N ALA A 179 -11.74 -7.73 -4.65
CA ALA A 179 -11.15 -8.97 -5.17
C ALA A 179 -9.87 -9.35 -4.42
N CYS A 180 -8.95 -8.41 -4.17
CA CYS A 180 -7.75 -8.65 -3.36
C CYS A 180 -8.11 -9.13 -1.95
N ALA A 181 -9.14 -8.54 -1.33
CA ALA A 181 -9.64 -8.99 -0.03
C ALA A 181 -10.18 -10.43 -0.09
N GLY A 182 -10.96 -10.76 -1.12
CA GLY A 182 -11.48 -12.11 -1.35
C GLY A 182 -10.39 -13.17 -1.57
N LEU A 183 -9.26 -12.78 -2.14
CA LEU A 183 -8.10 -13.63 -2.34
C LEU A 183 -7.25 -13.84 -1.07
N GLY A 184 -7.50 -13.06 -0.01
CA GLY A 184 -6.72 -13.12 1.23
C GLY A 184 -5.40 -12.33 1.20
N CYS A 185 -5.32 -11.29 0.37
CA CYS A 185 -4.19 -10.36 0.38
C CYS A 185 -4.09 -9.65 1.72
N ASP A 186 -2.88 -9.39 2.22
CA ASP A 186 -2.68 -8.75 3.54
C ASP A 186 -3.05 -7.26 3.51
N ILE A 187 -2.71 -6.54 2.44
CA ILE A 187 -2.83 -5.10 2.33
C ILE A 187 -3.19 -4.72 0.88
N ALA A 188 -4.04 -3.72 0.71
CA ALA A 188 -4.21 -3.02 -0.55
C ALA A 188 -3.83 -1.55 -0.37
N THR A 189 -2.95 -1.01 -1.24
CA THR A 189 -2.67 0.42 -1.25
C THR A 189 -3.51 1.10 -2.33
N VAL A 190 -4.39 2.00 -1.88
CA VAL A 190 -5.54 2.47 -2.64
C VAL A 190 -5.43 3.98 -2.88
N PRO A 191 -5.54 4.46 -4.13
CA PRO A 191 -5.60 5.89 -4.42
C PRO A 191 -6.81 6.57 -3.75
N ALA A 192 -6.68 7.83 -3.33
CA ALA A 192 -7.73 8.58 -2.65
C ALA A 192 -9.07 8.61 -3.42
N ASN A 193 -9.00 8.76 -4.75
CA ASN A 193 -10.19 8.75 -5.61
C ASN A 193 -10.93 7.40 -5.58
N VAL A 194 -10.20 6.29 -5.46
CA VAL A 194 -10.81 4.95 -5.35
C VAL A 194 -11.45 4.76 -3.98
N ILE A 195 -10.81 5.24 -2.89
CA ILE A 195 -11.44 5.23 -1.56
C ILE A 195 -12.75 6.02 -1.59
N ARG A 196 -12.77 7.21 -2.23
CA ARG A 196 -14.00 8.00 -2.41
C ARG A 196 -15.08 7.26 -3.19
N GLN A 197 -14.70 6.47 -4.21
CA GLN A 197 -15.64 5.63 -4.96
C GLN A 197 -16.22 4.50 -4.10
N MET A 198 -15.41 3.87 -3.23
CA MET A 198 -15.86 2.80 -2.33
C MET A 198 -16.94 3.26 -1.34
N ILE A 199 -16.93 4.53 -0.95
CA ILE A 199 -17.91 5.10 -0.01
C ILE A 199 -19.26 5.35 -0.68
N LYS A 200 -19.28 5.70 -1.96
CA LYS A 200 -20.49 6.16 -2.66
C LYS A 200 -21.33 4.99 -3.18
N HIS A 201 -22.63 5.00 -2.80
CA HIS A 201 -23.61 4.08 -3.37
C HIS A 201 -24.98 4.74 -3.41
N PRO A 202 -25.68 4.78 -4.57
CA PRO A 202 -27.00 5.44 -4.70
C PRO A 202 -28.05 4.92 -3.71
N MET A 203 -28.03 3.64 -3.39
CA MET A 203 -28.97 3.05 -2.43
C MET A 203 -28.71 3.51 -0.99
N THR A 204 -27.48 3.85 -0.64
CA THR A 204 -27.14 4.43 0.66
C THR A 204 -27.71 5.83 0.78
N ASP A 205 -27.53 6.67 -0.25
CA ASP A 205 -28.04 8.03 -0.29
C ASP A 205 -29.58 8.04 -0.20
N ASN A 206 -30.25 7.22 -1.02
CA ASN A 206 -31.70 7.04 -0.97
C ASN A 206 -32.18 6.52 0.40
N GLY A 207 -31.44 5.62 1.02
CA GLY A 207 -31.74 5.07 2.35
C GLY A 207 -31.68 6.15 3.43
N ILE A 208 -30.66 6.99 3.42
CA ILE A 208 -30.49 8.10 4.35
C ILE A 208 -31.64 9.10 4.19
N GLU A 209 -31.96 9.52 2.97
CA GLU A 209 -33.07 10.45 2.71
C GLU A 209 -34.41 9.91 3.23
N ARG A 210 -34.68 8.62 2.98
CA ARG A 210 -35.92 7.98 3.48
C ARG A 210 -35.96 7.99 5.01
N PHE A 211 -34.86 7.60 5.67
CA PHE A 211 -34.82 7.56 7.13
C PHE A 211 -35.01 8.95 7.76
N LEU A 212 -34.46 10.01 7.15
CA LEU A 212 -34.64 11.38 7.60
C LEU A 212 -36.12 11.80 7.47
N LYS A 213 -36.77 11.52 6.34
CA LYS A 213 -38.24 11.82 6.13
C LYS A 213 -39.12 11.09 7.15
N ASP A 214 -38.87 9.79 7.37
CA ASP A 214 -39.61 8.98 8.33
C ASP A 214 -39.47 9.53 9.76
N TRP A 215 -38.24 9.95 10.12
CA TRP A 215 -37.98 10.54 11.42
C TRP A 215 -38.66 11.89 11.65
N GLU A 216 -38.63 12.77 10.65
CA GLU A 216 -39.35 14.05 10.70
C GLU A 216 -40.86 13.86 10.83
N GLY A 217 -41.43 12.91 10.10
CA GLY A 217 -42.87 12.55 10.18
C GLY A 217 -43.27 11.96 11.54
N ALA A 218 -42.36 11.28 12.25
CA ALA A 218 -42.60 10.75 13.57
C ALA A 218 -42.57 11.84 14.67
N LYS A 219 -41.78 12.91 14.49
CA LYS A 219 -41.69 14.05 15.43
C LYS A 219 -42.91 14.98 15.34
N SER A 220 -43.68 14.92 14.25
CA SER A 220 -44.82 15.77 13.98
C SER A 220 -46.13 15.17 14.50
N LYS A 221 -46.08 13.99 15.12
CA LYS A 221 -47.19 13.31 15.78
C LYS A 221 -47.04 13.38 17.30
#